data_42f1932c328b4b72612682c189a8bcbb
#
_entry.id   42f1932c328b4b72612682c189a8bcbb
#
_cell.length_a   1.000
_cell.length_b   1.000
_cell.length_c   1.000
_cell.angle_alpha   90.00
_cell.angle_beta   90.00
_cell.angle_gamma   90.00
#
_symmetry.space_group_name_H-M   'P 1'
#
loop_
_entity.id
_entity.type
_entity.pdbx_description
1 polymer ?
#
loop_
_entity_poly.entity_id
_entity_poly.type
_entity_poly.pdbx_seq_one_letter_code
_entity_poly.pdbx_strand_id
1 'polypeptide(L)'
;MNLQKISFSIPEQLIFSLNENISEFTDNIRLFAALQFFKMHKLSLGKAAELANMDKFSFIQQLGKFKIPLIDYEPEELEKELLRFKNDNRS
;
A
#
# COMPACT_ATOMS: atom_id res chain seq x y z
N MET A 1 8.99 -5.35 17.50
CA MET A 1 8.74 -6.09 16.26
C MET A 1 10.04 -6.36 15.52
N ASN A 2 10.22 -7.59 15.10
CA ASN A 2 11.40 -7.94 14.32
C ASN A 2 11.20 -7.55 12.86
N LEU A 3 12.24 -6.94 12.28
CA LEU A 3 12.20 -6.54 10.88
C LEU A 3 13.05 -7.49 10.05
N GLN A 4 12.56 -7.85 8.89
CA GLN A 4 13.29 -8.66 7.93
C GLN A 4 13.71 -7.77 6.77
N LYS A 5 15.01 -7.64 6.57
CA LYS A 5 15.52 -6.85 5.45
C LYS A 5 15.47 -7.68 4.16
N ILE A 6 14.99 -7.07 3.11
CA ILE A 6 14.91 -7.70 1.80
C ILE A 6 15.66 -6.82 0.82
N SER A 7 16.53 -7.42 0.01
CA SER A 7 17.26 -6.67 -1.01
C SER A 7 17.42 -7.52 -2.26
N PHE A 8 17.46 -6.87 -3.39
CA PHE A 8 17.74 -7.53 -4.67
C PHE A 8 18.26 -6.49 -5.65
N SER A 9 18.92 -6.96 -6.68
CA SER A 9 19.51 -6.10 -7.70
C SER A 9 18.73 -6.21 -9.00
N ILE A 10 18.61 -5.09 -9.70
CA ILE A 10 17.94 -5.07 -11.01
C ILE A 10 18.86 -4.38 -12.01
N PRO A 11 18.68 -4.62 -13.31
CA PRO A 11 19.44 -3.87 -14.32
C PRO A 11 19.13 -2.37 -14.20
N GLU A 12 20.18 -1.57 -14.23
CA GLU A 12 20.05 -0.13 -14.06
C GLU A 12 19.11 0.51 -15.11
N GLN A 13 19.09 -0.05 -16.30
CA GLN A 13 18.28 0.44 -17.39
C GLN A 13 16.78 0.43 -17.08
N LEU A 14 16.34 -0.46 -16.20
CA LEU A 14 14.92 -0.53 -15.83
C LEU A 14 14.48 0.75 -15.11
N ILE A 15 15.34 1.29 -14.27
CA ILE A 15 15.03 2.52 -13.54
C ILE A 15 14.92 3.69 -14.52
N PHE A 16 15.84 3.77 -15.48
CA PHE A 16 15.79 4.79 -16.51
C PHE A 16 14.54 4.68 -17.37
N SER A 17 14.17 3.44 -17.73
CA SER A 17 12.97 3.19 -18.54
C SER A 17 11.71 3.68 -17.86
N LEU A 18 11.65 3.59 -16.53
CA LEU A 18 10.49 4.01 -15.76
C LEU A 18 10.51 5.49 -15.44
N ASN A 19 11.62 6.18 -15.75
CA ASN A 19 11.80 7.59 -15.45
C ASN A 19 11.59 7.89 -13.96
N GLU A 20 12.15 7.02 -13.11
CA GLU A 20 12.04 7.14 -11.67
C GLU A 20 13.43 7.13 -11.04
N ASN A 21 13.55 7.70 -9.83
CA ASN A 21 14.77 7.52 -9.06
C ASN A 21 14.62 6.24 -8.20
N ILE A 22 15.70 5.86 -7.50
CA ILE A 22 15.70 4.62 -6.72
C ILE A 22 14.64 4.66 -5.60
N SER A 23 14.47 5.82 -4.97
CA SER A 23 13.49 5.96 -3.90
C SER A 23 12.07 5.77 -4.41
N GLU A 24 11.73 6.42 -5.51
CA GLU A 24 10.41 6.27 -6.13
C GLU A 24 10.17 4.84 -6.57
N PHE A 25 11.19 4.21 -7.16
CA PHE A 25 11.08 2.83 -7.62
C PHE A 25 10.83 1.88 -6.44
N THR A 26 11.55 2.08 -5.34
CA THR A 26 11.39 1.26 -4.14
C THR A 26 9.99 1.41 -3.57
N ASP A 27 9.50 2.64 -3.46
CA ASP A 27 8.15 2.89 -2.97
C ASP A 27 7.09 2.24 -3.85
N ASN A 28 7.28 2.29 -5.15
CA ASN A 28 6.35 1.69 -6.10
C ASN A 28 6.35 0.17 -6.04
N ILE A 29 7.52 -0.45 -5.86
CA ILE A 29 7.60 -1.90 -5.69
C ILE A 29 6.79 -2.32 -4.47
N ARG A 30 6.95 -1.61 -3.36
CA ARG A 30 6.23 -1.90 -2.13
C ARG A 30 4.72 -1.74 -2.33
N LEU A 31 4.32 -0.65 -2.97
CA LEU A 31 2.91 -0.38 -3.22
C LEU A 31 2.28 -1.44 -4.11
N PHE A 32 2.92 -1.72 -5.24
CA PHE A 32 2.35 -2.67 -6.20
C PHE A 32 2.29 -4.08 -5.63
N ALA A 33 3.30 -4.48 -4.86
CA ALA A 33 3.25 -5.77 -4.17
C ALA A 33 2.09 -5.81 -3.17
N ALA A 34 1.92 -4.74 -2.40
CA ALA A 34 0.86 -4.67 -1.41
C ALA A 34 -0.52 -4.74 -2.07
N LEU A 35 -0.71 -4.01 -3.16
CA LEU A 35 -1.97 -4.03 -3.90
C LEU A 35 -2.28 -5.45 -4.40
N GLN A 36 -1.29 -6.12 -4.96
CA GLN A 36 -1.49 -7.46 -5.49
C GLN A 36 -1.77 -8.48 -4.39
N PHE A 37 -1.00 -8.43 -3.29
CA PHE A 37 -1.23 -9.34 -2.17
C PHE A 37 -2.60 -9.13 -1.53
N PHE A 38 -3.04 -7.89 -1.46
CA PHE A 38 -4.38 -7.60 -0.96
C PHE A 38 -5.45 -8.15 -1.91
N LYS A 39 -5.27 -7.92 -3.20
CA LYS A 39 -6.19 -8.43 -4.23
C LYS A 39 -6.31 -9.94 -4.17
N MET A 40 -5.20 -10.62 -3.88
CA MET A 40 -5.16 -12.08 -3.80
C MET A 40 -5.61 -12.61 -2.43
N HIS A 41 -6.04 -11.74 -1.54
CA HIS A 41 -6.47 -12.09 -0.18
C HIS A 41 -5.35 -12.73 0.65
N LYS A 42 -4.10 -12.38 0.33
CA LYS A 42 -2.94 -12.87 1.08
C LYS A 42 -2.57 -11.98 2.25
N LEU A 43 -2.91 -10.70 2.16
CA LEU A 43 -2.69 -9.73 3.23
C LEU A 43 -3.98 -8.98 3.53
N SER A 44 -4.22 -8.73 4.82
CA SER A 44 -5.32 -7.88 5.25
C SER A 44 -5.05 -6.44 4.83
N LEU A 45 -6.07 -5.59 4.95
CA LEU A 45 -5.91 -4.17 4.64
C LEU A 45 -4.77 -3.54 5.44
N GLY A 46 -4.74 -3.78 6.75
CA GLY A 46 -3.70 -3.21 7.60
C GLY A 46 -2.32 -3.70 7.24
N LYS A 47 -2.18 -5.01 6.96
CA LYS A 47 -0.88 -5.58 6.61
C LYS A 47 -0.40 -5.10 5.25
N ALA A 48 -1.31 -4.98 4.30
CA ALA A 48 -0.97 -4.45 2.97
C ALA A 48 -0.52 -3.00 3.05
N ALA A 49 -1.23 -2.20 3.85
CA ALA A 49 -0.83 -0.80 4.06
C ALA A 49 0.56 -0.71 4.68
N GLU A 50 0.86 -1.58 5.65
CA GLU A 50 2.20 -1.64 6.25
C GLU A 50 3.26 -1.96 5.20
N LEU A 51 3.00 -2.94 4.34
CA LEU A 51 3.94 -3.30 3.29
C LEU A 51 4.19 -2.11 2.36
N ALA A 52 3.14 -1.36 2.03
CA ALA A 52 3.25 -0.19 1.18
C ALA A 52 3.84 1.03 1.91
N ASN A 53 4.07 0.92 3.22
CA ASN A 53 4.56 2.01 4.05
C ASN A 53 3.60 3.20 4.06
N MET A 54 2.31 2.91 4.17
CA MET A 54 1.23 3.89 4.15
C MET A 54 0.27 3.65 5.30
N ASP A 55 -0.48 4.69 5.67
CA ASP A 55 -1.62 4.49 6.56
C ASP A 55 -2.76 3.85 5.76
N LYS A 56 -3.76 3.35 6.48
CA LYS A 56 -4.87 2.63 5.84
C LYS A 56 -5.66 3.51 4.89
N PHE A 57 -5.89 4.77 5.28
CA PHE A 57 -6.66 5.69 4.44
C PHE A 57 -5.97 5.91 3.09
N SER A 58 -4.66 6.18 3.12
CA SER A 58 -3.89 6.39 1.90
C SER A 58 -3.89 5.13 1.04
N PHE A 59 -3.78 3.96 1.67
CA PHE A 59 -3.79 2.71 0.93
C PHE A 59 -5.15 2.46 0.28
N ILE A 60 -6.24 2.78 0.98
CA ILE A 60 -7.59 2.66 0.40
C ILE A 60 -7.73 3.54 -0.83
N GLN A 61 -7.16 4.74 -0.80
CA GLN A 61 -7.18 5.62 -1.97
C GLN A 61 -6.44 4.98 -3.14
N GLN A 62 -5.32 4.30 -2.88
CA GLN A 62 -4.60 3.59 -3.93
C GLN A 62 -5.42 2.43 -4.49
N LEU A 63 -6.13 1.71 -3.62
CA LEU A 63 -7.01 0.64 -4.09
C LEU A 63 -8.06 1.18 -5.07
N GLY A 64 -8.65 2.33 -4.74
CA GLY A 64 -9.61 2.96 -5.63
C GLY A 64 -9.00 3.39 -6.94
N LYS A 65 -7.80 3.95 -6.88
CA LYS A 65 -7.08 4.38 -8.08
C LYS A 65 -6.80 3.23 -9.04
N PHE A 66 -6.48 2.05 -8.50
CA PHE A 66 -6.18 0.87 -9.29
C PHE A 66 -7.39 -0.05 -9.46
N LYS A 67 -8.57 0.43 -9.04
CA LYS A 67 -9.85 -0.29 -9.23
C LYS A 67 -9.86 -1.66 -8.57
N ILE A 68 -9.26 -1.76 -7.41
CA ILE A 68 -9.26 -2.99 -6.62
C ILE A 68 -10.36 -2.86 -5.56
N PRO A 69 -11.37 -3.73 -5.57
CA PRO A 69 -12.50 -3.59 -4.64
C PRO A 69 -12.16 -4.03 -3.23
N LEU A 70 -12.89 -3.45 -2.26
CA LEU A 70 -12.80 -3.82 -0.84
C LEU A 70 -13.89 -4.84 -0.52
N ILE A 71 -13.80 -6.02 -1.13
CA ILE A 71 -14.89 -7.00 -1.09
C ILE A 71 -15.09 -7.58 0.31
N ASP A 72 -14.03 -7.74 1.07
CA ASP A 72 -14.07 -8.41 2.36
C ASP A 72 -14.30 -7.47 3.54
N TYR A 73 -14.64 -6.21 3.27
CA TYR A 73 -14.83 -5.23 4.32
C TYR A 73 -16.27 -4.80 4.42
N GLU A 74 -16.79 -4.81 5.65
CA GLU A 74 -18.11 -4.28 5.92
C GLU A 74 -18.07 -2.76 5.74
N PRO A 75 -19.14 -2.15 5.18
CA PRO A 75 -19.18 -0.70 5.05
C PRO A 75 -18.94 0.02 6.37
N GLU A 76 -19.42 -0.56 7.46
CA GLU A 76 -19.25 0.04 8.79
C GLU A 76 -17.79 0.09 9.21
N GLU A 77 -17.03 -0.96 8.91
CA GLU A 77 -15.60 -0.99 9.23
C GLU A 77 -14.85 0.06 8.45
N LEU A 78 -15.19 0.22 7.17
CA LEU A 78 -14.58 1.22 6.32
C LEU A 78 -14.87 2.63 6.84
N GLU A 79 -16.12 2.88 7.24
CA GLU A 79 -16.50 4.16 7.81
C GLU A 79 -15.70 4.46 9.08
N LYS A 80 -15.53 3.47 9.93
CA LYS A 80 -14.76 3.64 11.17
C LYS A 80 -13.33 4.03 10.89
N GLU A 81 -12.71 3.42 9.90
CA GLU A 81 -11.34 3.76 9.53
C GLU A 81 -11.24 5.19 9.02
N LEU A 82 -12.19 5.59 8.18
CA LEU A 82 -12.21 6.95 7.64
C LEU A 82 -12.46 7.98 8.75
N LEU A 83 -13.36 7.69 9.67
CA LEU A 83 -13.63 8.58 10.79
C LEU A 83 -12.42 8.70 11.72
N ARG A 84 -11.75 7.57 11.96
CA ARG A 84 -10.54 7.59 12.78
C ARG A 84 -9.47 8.47 12.15
N PHE A 85 -9.30 8.37 10.85
CA PHE A 85 -8.35 9.20 10.12
C PHE A 85 -8.68 10.68 10.26
N LYS A 86 -9.95 11.04 10.09
CA LYS A 86 -10.41 12.42 10.24
C LYS A 86 -10.14 12.94 11.63
N ASN A 87 -10.43 12.14 12.65
CA ASN A 87 -10.23 12.56 14.04
C ASN A 87 -8.76 12.77 14.34
N ASP A 88 -7.90 11.91 13.83
CA ASP A 88 -6.46 12.04 14.02
C ASP A 88 -5.92 13.31 13.36
N ASN A 89 -6.51 13.73 12.26
CA ASN A 89 -6.08 14.92 11.53
C ASN A 89 -6.55 16.23 12.17
N ARG A 90 -7.45 16.15 13.13
CA ARG A 90 -7.99 17.34 13.77
C ARG A 90 -7.18 17.85 14.95
N SER A 91 -6.23 17.09 15.38
CA SER A 91 -5.42 17.44 16.55
C SER A 91 -4.50 18.62 16.29
#